data_cde5925e5c1d7a0ae85c574bd7705798
#
_entry.id   cde5925e5c1d7a0ae85c574bd7705798
#
_cell.length_a   1.000
_cell.length_b   1.000
_cell.length_c   1.000
_cell.angle_alpha   90.00
_cell.angle_beta   90.00
_cell.angle_gamma   90.00
#
_symmetry.space_group_name_H-M   'P 1'
#
loop_
_entity.id
_entity.type
_entity.pdbx_description
1 polymer ?
#
loop_
_entity_poly.entity_id
_entity_poly.type
_entity_poly.pdbx_seq_one_letter_code
_entity_poly.pdbx_strand_id
1 'polypeptide(L)'
;MKKGKKIIAVVLAIVILTSGVVFAMKDKILYPSYEMTESTEFAQSLGRGWNLGNTFDACEKHSTHKAGLETETMWGNPETTKELFAFVKECGFDSIRIPITWAQHLGDGPDYTIDKAWLDRVQTVIDWALELNMKVIINVHHDDAFWLITDNAHKESSKEILTKLWAQIAERFKNYDNNLVFETMNEPRVEFAEDEWQGNPESREVVNYLNFAALETIRNSGGNNKNRFVLIPTYAASGLPENVEALALPEDERVIVSVHYYFGTAHQSEFYDAEKEWGISEKAELYKIFRTIHNCYIQKGYGVVKSEFGWTDRENIENLSVNAAYYVELAEKLGFSCMVWDNGESFGLIDRNNLSEKYPEYIDAINNKGEIQ
;
A
#
# COMPACT_ATOMS: atom_id res chain seq x y z
N MET A 1 -23.03 57.25 20.86
CA MET A 1 -23.40 55.87 20.48
C MET A 1 -22.91 55.39 19.10
N LYS A 2 -22.85 56.20 18.05
CA LYS A 2 -22.42 55.77 16.70
C LYS A 2 -20.90 55.46 16.56
N LYS A 3 -20.00 56.13 17.33
CA LYS A 3 -18.54 55.88 17.28
C LYS A 3 -18.14 54.56 17.91
N GLY A 4 -18.76 54.11 19.01
CA GLY A 4 -18.45 52.87 19.66
C GLY A 4 -18.82 51.61 18.82
N LYS A 5 -19.95 51.68 18.08
CA LYS A 5 -20.37 50.58 17.19
C LYS A 5 -19.42 50.37 16.00
N LYS A 6 -18.83 51.48 15.47
CA LYS A 6 -17.83 51.39 14.39
C LYS A 6 -16.51 50.80 14.86
N ILE A 7 -16.07 51.13 16.08
CA ILE A 7 -14.82 50.57 16.65
C ILE A 7 -14.99 49.07 16.93
N ILE A 8 -16.13 48.63 17.47
CA ILE A 8 -16.42 47.21 17.72
C ILE A 8 -16.46 46.43 16.39
N ALA A 9 -17.10 47.00 15.34
CA ALA A 9 -17.14 46.31 14.03
C ALA A 9 -15.76 46.20 13.38
N VAL A 10 -14.90 47.21 13.53
CA VAL A 10 -13.51 47.15 13.01
C VAL A 10 -12.66 46.15 13.80
N VAL A 11 -12.79 46.11 15.11
CA VAL A 11 -12.07 45.13 15.95
C VAL A 11 -12.55 43.68 15.64
N LEU A 12 -13.86 43.46 15.48
CA LEU A 12 -14.37 42.15 15.07
C LEU A 12 -13.86 41.73 13.67
N ALA A 13 -13.84 42.67 12.72
CA ALA A 13 -13.33 42.38 11.38
C ALA A 13 -11.81 42.06 11.39
N ILE A 14 -11.03 42.74 12.22
CA ILE A 14 -9.60 42.43 12.39
C ILE A 14 -9.40 41.07 13.04
N VAL A 15 -10.18 40.73 14.06
CA VAL A 15 -10.10 39.42 14.75
C VAL A 15 -10.51 38.31 13.79
N ILE A 16 -11.54 38.48 12.96
CA ILE A 16 -11.95 37.50 11.95
C ILE A 16 -10.88 37.36 10.86
N LEU A 17 -10.31 38.46 10.38
CA LEU A 17 -9.23 38.44 9.39
C LEU A 17 -7.95 37.80 9.92
N THR A 18 -7.55 38.12 11.16
CA THR A 18 -6.36 37.51 11.78
C THR A 18 -6.59 36.05 12.09
N SER A 19 -7.78 35.63 12.55
CA SER A 19 -8.13 34.22 12.75
C SER A 19 -8.13 33.45 11.44
N GLY A 20 -8.71 34.02 10.36
CA GLY A 20 -8.70 33.41 9.03
C GLY A 20 -7.29 33.28 8.44
N VAL A 21 -6.43 34.28 8.62
CA VAL A 21 -5.02 34.23 8.20
C VAL A 21 -4.24 33.20 9.00
N VAL A 22 -4.43 33.14 10.34
CA VAL A 22 -3.78 32.14 11.20
C VAL A 22 -4.26 30.74 10.86
N PHE A 23 -5.54 30.55 10.57
CA PHE A 23 -6.09 29.26 10.16
C PHE A 23 -5.52 28.82 8.80
N ALA A 24 -5.51 29.71 7.79
CA ALA A 24 -4.93 29.43 6.48
C ALA A 24 -3.40 29.21 6.52
N MET A 25 -2.69 29.86 7.44
CA MET A 25 -1.26 29.61 7.66
C MET A 25 -1.04 28.28 8.37
N LYS A 26 -1.91 27.87 9.31
CA LYS A 26 -1.85 26.57 9.99
C LYS A 26 -1.98 25.44 9.00
N ASP A 27 -2.95 25.52 8.09
CA ASP A 27 -3.16 24.49 7.07
C ASP A 27 -1.96 24.37 6.12
N LYS A 28 -1.38 25.50 5.69
CA LYS A 28 -0.15 25.49 4.85
C LYS A 28 1.08 24.91 5.55
N ILE A 29 1.16 25.00 6.87
CA ILE A 29 2.25 24.43 7.67
C ILE A 29 2.01 22.93 7.84
N LEU A 30 0.79 22.51 8.15
CA LEU A 30 0.42 21.12 8.35
C LEU A 30 0.39 20.35 7.03
N TYR A 31 -0.17 20.92 5.99
CA TYR A 31 -0.33 20.30 4.67
C TYR A 31 0.35 21.15 3.60
N PRO A 32 1.70 21.05 3.46
CA PRO A 32 2.41 21.87 2.49
C PRO A 32 2.04 21.51 1.07
N SER A 33 1.95 22.52 0.23
CA SER A 33 1.79 22.32 -1.21
C SER A 33 3.01 21.60 -1.81
N TYR A 34 2.77 20.81 -2.81
CA TYR A 34 3.78 20.12 -3.61
C TYR A 34 3.42 20.21 -5.09
N GLU A 35 4.41 19.95 -5.94
CA GLU A 35 4.21 19.92 -7.38
C GLU A 35 3.57 18.59 -7.79
N MET A 36 2.51 18.65 -8.59
CA MET A 36 1.90 17.45 -9.16
C MET A 36 2.76 16.93 -10.30
N THR A 37 3.16 15.68 -10.22
CA THR A 37 3.90 14.94 -11.24
C THR A 37 3.05 13.77 -11.75
N GLU A 38 3.47 13.11 -12.85
CA GLU A 38 2.77 11.90 -13.33
C GLU A 38 2.67 10.83 -12.22
N SER A 39 3.73 10.66 -11.42
CA SER A 39 3.75 9.70 -10.31
C SER A 39 2.76 10.06 -9.20
N THR A 40 2.76 11.32 -8.73
CA THR A 40 1.85 11.75 -7.66
C THR A 40 0.39 11.76 -8.11
N GLU A 41 0.11 12.22 -9.34
CA GLU A 41 -1.24 12.22 -9.92
C GLU A 41 -1.78 10.80 -10.07
N PHE A 42 -0.96 9.90 -10.60
CA PHE A 42 -1.38 8.51 -10.76
C PHE A 42 -1.58 7.81 -9.41
N ALA A 43 -0.67 7.98 -8.44
CA ALA A 43 -0.81 7.42 -7.11
C ALA A 43 -2.14 7.86 -6.47
N GLN A 44 -2.49 9.15 -6.52
CA GLN A 44 -3.77 9.64 -6.01
C GLN A 44 -4.97 9.08 -6.78
N SER A 45 -4.83 8.83 -8.08
CA SER A 45 -5.88 8.24 -8.90
C SER A 45 -6.21 6.78 -8.58
N LEU A 46 -5.39 6.10 -7.74
CA LEU A 46 -5.71 4.79 -7.16
C LEU A 46 -6.86 4.89 -6.15
N GLY A 47 -7.11 6.07 -5.59
CA GLY A 47 -8.21 6.34 -4.68
C GLY A 47 -8.13 5.51 -3.40
N ARG A 48 -9.26 4.95 -3.00
CA ARG A 48 -9.39 4.02 -1.87
C ARG A 48 -9.26 2.60 -2.38
N GLY A 49 -8.26 1.87 -1.92
CA GLY A 49 -7.99 0.53 -2.38
C GLY A 49 -8.31 -0.55 -1.35
N TRP A 50 -8.47 -1.76 -1.84
CA TRP A 50 -8.71 -2.97 -1.06
C TRP A 50 -7.70 -4.05 -1.43
N ASN A 51 -7.18 -4.79 -0.44
CA ASN A 51 -6.28 -5.91 -0.66
C ASN A 51 -7.06 -7.24 -0.66
N LEU A 52 -6.85 -8.07 -1.66
CA LEU A 52 -7.31 -9.47 -1.72
C LEU A 52 -6.33 -10.34 -0.92
N GLY A 53 -6.22 -10.11 0.40
CA GLY A 53 -5.27 -10.80 1.27
C GLY A 53 -5.67 -12.24 1.59
N ASN A 54 -4.70 -13.06 1.98
CA ASN A 54 -4.85 -14.47 2.30
C ASN A 54 -5.47 -15.30 1.17
N THR A 55 -5.13 -14.99 -0.08
CA THR A 55 -5.69 -15.64 -1.27
C THR A 55 -4.57 -16.06 -2.21
N PHE A 56 -4.11 -15.18 -3.12
CA PHE A 56 -2.98 -15.49 -3.99
C PHE A 56 -1.63 -15.37 -3.28
N ASP A 57 -1.59 -14.73 -2.12
CA ASP A 57 -0.44 -14.69 -1.20
C ASP A 57 -0.35 -15.93 -0.29
N ALA A 58 -1.41 -16.74 -0.22
CA ALA A 58 -1.44 -17.92 0.62
C ALA A 58 -0.41 -18.97 0.16
N CYS A 59 0.36 -19.48 1.10
CA CYS A 59 1.45 -20.41 0.85
C CYS A 59 1.77 -21.26 2.09
N GLU A 60 2.45 -22.38 1.91
CA GLU A 60 3.08 -23.12 2.98
C GLU A 60 4.50 -22.57 3.19
N LYS A 61 4.62 -21.56 4.08
CA LYS A 61 5.90 -20.87 4.33
C LYS A 61 7.03 -21.86 4.65
N HIS A 62 8.22 -21.57 4.13
CA HIS A 62 9.43 -22.41 4.29
C HIS A 62 9.34 -23.83 3.71
N SER A 63 8.26 -24.16 2.99
CA SER A 63 8.12 -25.43 2.31
C SER A 63 8.95 -25.48 1.02
N THR A 64 9.51 -26.64 0.71
CA THR A 64 10.16 -26.88 -0.58
C THR A 64 9.21 -27.51 -1.61
N HIS A 65 7.97 -27.79 -1.21
CA HIS A 65 6.99 -28.40 -2.09
C HIS A 65 6.44 -27.38 -3.09
N LYS A 66 6.31 -27.82 -4.34
CA LYS A 66 5.56 -27.06 -5.34
C LYS A 66 4.07 -27.25 -5.08
N ALA A 67 3.28 -26.24 -5.41
CA ALA A 67 1.84 -26.23 -5.21
C ALA A 67 1.13 -25.87 -6.52
N GLY A 68 -0.15 -26.16 -6.61
CA GLY A 68 -1.02 -25.83 -7.70
C GLY A 68 -2.03 -24.73 -7.32
N LEU A 69 -3.21 -24.77 -7.94
CA LEU A 69 -4.25 -23.76 -7.70
C LEU A 69 -4.88 -23.81 -6.29
N GLU A 70 -4.68 -24.90 -5.57
CA GLU A 70 -5.20 -25.10 -4.21
C GLU A 70 -4.66 -24.10 -3.20
N THR A 71 -3.53 -23.43 -3.49
CA THR A 71 -3.00 -22.38 -2.62
C THR A 71 -3.96 -21.20 -2.50
N GLU A 72 -4.73 -20.88 -3.53
CA GLU A 72 -5.70 -19.78 -3.51
C GLU A 72 -6.69 -19.88 -2.34
N THR A 73 -7.00 -21.10 -1.89
CA THR A 73 -7.96 -21.34 -0.80
C THR A 73 -7.30 -21.89 0.48
N MET A 74 -5.98 -22.04 0.48
CA MET A 74 -5.22 -22.73 1.54
C MET A 74 -5.40 -22.07 2.91
N TRP A 75 -5.53 -20.76 2.96
CA TRP A 75 -5.71 -20.00 4.20
C TRP A 75 -7.18 -19.67 4.51
N GLY A 76 -8.12 -20.49 3.99
CA GLY A 76 -9.53 -20.52 4.41
C GLY A 76 -10.46 -19.59 3.63
N ASN A 77 -9.95 -18.74 2.73
CA ASN A 77 -10.81 -17.95 1.85
C ASN A 77 -11.41 -18.82 0.74
N PRO A 78 -12.60 -18.46 0.22
CA PRO A 78 -13.15 -19.13 -0.97
C PRO A 78 -12.34 -18.76 -2.22
N GLU A 79 -12.49 -19.55 -3.27
CA GLU A 79 -12.00 -19.21 -4.60
C GLU A 79 -12.56 -17.83 -5.03
N THR A 80 -11.67 -16.98 -5.55
CA THR A 80 -12.03 -15.62 -5.97
C THR A 80 -12.99 -15.64 -7.17
N THR A 81 -14.01 -14.81 -7.12
CA THR A 81 -14.98 -14.66 -8.20
C THR A 81 -15.05 -13.21 -8.70
N LYS A 82 -15.58 -13.03 -9.91
CA LYS A 82 -15.81 -11.69 -10.46
C LYS A 82 -16.86 -10.91 -9.65
N GLU A 83 -17.83 -11.62 -9.10
CA GLU A 83 -18.88 -11.07 -8.24
C GLU A 83 -18.32 -10.48 -6.96
N LEU A 84 -17.26 -11.08 -6.39
CA LEU A 84 -16.57 -10.50 -5.24
C LEU A 84 -16.01 -9.11 -5.59
N PHE A 85 -15.33 -8.97 -6.73
CA PHE A 85 -14.79 -7.67 -7.15
C PHE A 85 -15.87 -6.64 -7.48
N ALA A 86 -16.99 -7.08 -8.06
CA ALA A 86 -18.13 -6.20 -8.28
C ALA A 86 -18.70 -5.69 -6.94
N PHE A 87 -18.80 -6.55 -5.94
CA PHE A 87 -19.23 -6.17 -4.60
C PHE A 87 -18.21 -5.24 -3.90
N VAL A 88 -16.92 -5.53 -3.98
CA VAL A 88 -15.85 -4.63 -3.46
C VAL A 88 -15.98 -3.23 -4.06
N LYS A 89 -16.26 -3.13 -5.37
CA LYS A 89 -16.50 -1.85 -6.03
C LYS A 89 -17.78 -1.17 -5.54
N GLU A 90 -18.86 -1.91 -5.31
CA GLU A 90 -20.12 -1.39 -4.74
C GLU A 90 -19.91 -0.83 -3.33
N CYS A 91 -19.00 -1.42 -2.53
CA CYS A 91 -18.56 -0.90 -1.23
C CYS A 91 -17.75 0.40 -1.32
N GLY A 92 -17.46 0.92 -2.53
CA GLY A 92 -16.83 2.21 -2.73
C GLY A 92 -15.32 2.18 -2.96
N PHE A 93 -14.70 1.00 -3.14
CA PHE A 93 -13.27 0.89 -3.43
C PHE A 93 -12.98 1.16 -4.92
N ASP A 94 -11.93 1.94 -5.18
CA ASP A 94 -11.53 2.38 -6.52
C ASP A 94 -10.50 1.44 -7.17
N SER A 95 -9.70 0.75 -6.36
CA SER A 95 -8.60 -0.12 -6.79
C SER A 95 -8.47 -1.39 -5.95
N ILE A 96 -7.83 -2.40 -6.52
CA ILE A 96 -7.55 -3.68 -5.86
C ILE A 96 -6.04 -3.95 -5.91
N ARG A 97 -5.47 -4.31 -4.77
CA ARG A 97 -4.15 -4.96 -4.72
C ARG A 97 -4.35 -6.46 -4.56
N ILE A 98 -3.73 -7.23 -5.43
CA ILE A 98 -3.73 -8.68 -5.44
C ILE A 98 -2.33 -9.14 -5.01
N PRO A 99 -2.12 -9.41 -3.71
CA PRO A 99 -0.87 -9.97 -3.22
C PRO A 99 -0.66 -11.38 -3.80
N ILE A 100 0.57 -11.68 -4.30
CA ILE A 100 0.84 -12.96 -4.94
C ILE A 100 2.18 -13.51 -4.45
N THR A 101 2.16 -14.73 -3.90
CA THR A 101 3.36 -15.51 -3.59
C THR A 101 3.65 -16.44 -4.75
N TRP A 102 4.87 -16.41 -5.27
CA TRP A 102 5.27 -17.15 -6.46
C TRP A 102 6.13 -18.37 -6.18
N ALA A 103 6.81 -18.41 -5.04
CA ALA A 103 7.85 -19.43 -4.74
C ALA A 103 7.43 -20.87 -4.99
N GLN A 104 6.22 -21.26 -4.56
CA GLN A 104 5.72 -22.61 -4.75
C GLN A 104 5.20 -22.89 -6.16
N HIS A 105 5.08 -21.86 -6.99
CA HIS A 105 4.63 -21.92 -8.38
C HIS A 105 5.77 -21.70 -9.40
N LEU A 106 7.04 -21.66 -8.92
CA LEU A 106 8.22 -21.59 -9.77
C LEU A 106 8.80 -22.99 -10.01
N GLY A 107 9.20 -23.25 -11.25
CA GLY A 107 10.06 -24.38 -11.57
C GLY A 107 11.47 -24.21 -10.98
N ASP A 108 12.30 -25.22 -11.20
CA ASP A 108 13.69 -25.19 -10.74
C ASP A 108 14.54 -24.24 -11.60
N GLY A 109 15.68 -23.80 -11.02
CA GLY A 109 16.66 -23.01 -11.76
C GLY A 109 17.29 -23.80 -12.91
N PRO A 110 17.89 -23.12 -13.88
CA PRO A 110 18.13 -21.67 -13.90
C PRO A 110 16.98 -20.81 -14.45
N ASP A 111 15.91 -21.41 -14.96
CA ASP A 111 14.86 -20.66 -15.67
C ASP A 111 13.75 -20.18 -14.72
N TYR A 112 13.52 -20.86 -13.60
CA TYR A 112 12.47 -20.54 -12.62
C TYR A 112 11.12 -20.28 -13.30
N THR A 113 10.71 -21.19 -14.20
CA THR A 113 9.50 -21.01 -15.03
C THR A 113 8.26 -21.00 -14.13
N ILE A 114 7.42 -19.98 -14.28
CA ILE A 114 6.15 -19.88 -13.55
C ILE A 114 5.21 -21.00 -14.03
N ASP A 115 4.52 -21.68 -13.10
CA ASP A 115 3.46 -22.62 -13.44
C ASP A 115 2.40 -21.92 -14.31
N LYS A 116 2.11 -22.54 -15.44
CA LYS A 116 1.21 -21.95 -16.44
C LYS A 116 -0.21 -21.83 -15.92
N ALA A 117 -0.71 -22.81 -15.18
CA ALA A 117 -2.08 -22.79 -14.67
C ALA A 117 -2.24 -21.68 -13.61
N TRP A 118 -1.23 -21.50 -12.75
CA TRP A 118 -1.18 -20.39 -11.80
C TRP A 118 -1.17 -19.03 -12.48
N LEU A 119 -0.29 -18.83 -13.45
CA LEU A 119 -0.20 -17.56 -14.18
C LEU A 119 -1.49 -17.25 -14.97
N ASP A 120 -2.13 -18.27 -15.56
CA ASP A 120 -3.43 -18.10 -16.23
C ASP A 120 -4.54 -17.73 -15.23
N ARG A 121 -4.54 -18.30 -14.02
CA ARG A 121 -5.48 -17.96 -12.96
C ARG A 121 -5.28 -16.53 -12.46
N VAL A 122 -4.03 -16.13 -12.20
CA VAL A 122 -3.67 -14.75 -11.84
C VAL A 122 -4.17 -13.78 -12.90
N GLN A 123 -3.94 -14.06 -14.17
CA GLN A 123 -4.44 -13.22 -15.26
C GLN A 123 -5.96 -13.12 -15.24
N THR A 124 -6.66 -14.23 -15.07
CA THR A 124 -8.13 -14.24 -15.03
C THR A 124 -8.69 -13.29 -13.97
N VAL A 125 -8.08 -13.30 -12.78
CA VAL A 125 -8.52 -12.44 -11.66
C VAL A 125 -8.17 -10.97 -11.91
N ILE A 126 -7.02 -10.69 -12.50
CA ILE A 126 -6.64 -9.33 -12.95
C ILE A 126 -7.66 -8.82 -13.97
N ASP A 127 -7.98 -9.62 -14.99
CA ASP A 127 -8.91 -9.25 -16.07
C ASP A 127 -10.29 -8.88 -15.50
N TRP A 128 -10.80 -9.63 -14.52
CA TRP A 128 -12.09 -9.32 -13.87
C TRP A 128 -12.09 -7.95 -13.21
N ALA A 129 -11.04 -7.58 -12.49
CA ALA A 129 -10.95 -6.28 -11.84
C ALA A 129 -10.84 -5.14 -12.87
N LEU A 130 -10.03 -5.32 -13.92
CA LEU A 130 -9.88 -4.34 -15.00
C LEU A 130 -11.17 -4.15 -15.81
N GLU A 131 -11.93 -5.23 -16.09
CA GLU A 131 -13.24 -5.17 -16.76
C GLU A 131 -14.27 -4.39 -15.93
N LEU A 132 -14.12 -4.36 -14.62
CA LEU A 132 -14.91 -3.53 -13.72
C LEU A 132 -14.39 -2.07 -13.65
N ASN A 133 -13.40 -1.69 -14.45
CA ASN A 133 -12.73 -0.37 -14.42
C ASN A 133 -12.11 -0.05 -13.04
N MET A 134 -11.59 -1.05 -12.35
CA MET A 134 -10.74 -0.86 -11.17
C MET A 134 -9.27 -0.88 -11.57
N LYS A 135 -8.42 -0.12 -10.89
CA LYS A 135 -6.98 -0.26 -11.05
C LYS A 135 -6.48 -1.44 -10.22
N VAL A 136 -5.47 -2.15 -10.73
CA VAL A 136 -4.97 -3.38 -10.14
C VAL A 136 -3.48 -3.24 -9.85
N ILE A 137 -3.06 -3.60 -8.63
CA ILE A 137 -1.65 -3.76 -8.26
C ILE A 137 -1.38 -5.25 -8.04
N ILE A 138 -0.31 -5.77 -8.63
CA ILE A 138 0.21 -7.12 -8.35
C ILE A 138 1.66 -7.05 -7.89
N ASN A 139 2.10 -8.02 -7.11
CA ASN A 139 3.43 -7.99 -6.50
C ASN A 139 4.10 -9.37 -6.38
N VAL A 140 5.27 -9.37 -5.74
CA VAL A 140 5.96 -10.53 -5.19
C VAL A 140 5.81 -10.46 -3.67
N HIS A 141 4.98 -11.35 -3.06
CA HIS A 141 4.47 -11.13 -1.70
C HIS A 141 5.28 -11.88 -0.62
N HIS A 142 4.94 -13.12 -0.29
CA HIS A 142 5.61 -13.88 0.77
C HIS A 142 6.80 -14.72 0.27
N ASP A 143 7.42 -14.31 -0.81
CA ASP A 143 8.62 -14.92 -1.35
C ASP A 143 9.86 -14.70 -0.45
N ASP A 144 9.77 -13.77 0.52
CA ASP A 144 10.71 -13.56 1.61
C ASP A 144 10.84 -14.79 2.54
N ALA A 145 9.78 -15.58 2.68
CA ALA A 145 9.82 -16.87 3.38
C ALA A 145 10.54 -18.00 2.60
N PHE A 146 11.09 -17.73 1.41
CA PHE A 146 11.67 -18.75 0.54
C PHE A 146 13.04 -18.34 -0.01
N TRP A 147 13.06 -17.46 -1.00
CA TRP A 147 14.26 -17.12 -1.75
C TRP A 147 14.61 -15.63 -1.73
N LEU A 148 13.67 -14.77 -1.39
CA LEU A 148 13.86 -13.32 -1.39
C LEU A 148 14.46 -12.85 -0.07
N ILE A 149 15.76 -13.06 0.11
CA ILE A 149 16.49 -12.74 1.35
C ILE A 149 17.33 -11.48 1.12
N THR A 150 17.15 -10.47 1.98
CA THR A 150 17.69 -9.13 1.81
C THR A 150 18.98 -8.88 2.60
N ASP A 151 19.89 -9.84 2.56
CA ASP A 151 21.26 -9.72 3.10
C ASP A 151 22.33 -9.82 1.98
N ASN A 152 23.56 -9.44 2.28
CA ASN A 152 24.66 -9.50 1.30
C ASN A 152 25.04 -10.90 0.86
N ALA A 153 24.80 -11.93 1.69
CA ALA A 153 25.12 -13.31 1.33
C ALA A 153 24.18 -13.84 0.26
N HIS A 154 22.94 -13.39 0.24
CA HIS A 154 21.88 -13.90 -0.65
C HIS A 154 21.48 -12.93 -1.76
N LYS A 155 21.95 -11.67 -1.75
CA LYS A 155 21.47 -10.65 -2.69
C LYS A 155 21.57 -11.01 -4.17
N GLU A 156 22.63 -11.73 -4.57
CA GLU A 156 22.79 -12.13 -5.98
C GLU A 156 21.83 -13.27 -6.37
N SER A 157 21.62 -14.25 -5.48
CA SER A 157 20.63 -15.31 -5.71
C SER A 157 19.21 -14.77 -5.70
N SER A 158 18.87 -13.87 -4.77
CA SER A 158 17.58 -13.19 -4.71
C SER A 158 17.33 -12.35 -5.98
N LYS A 159 18.34 -11.60 -6.43
CA LYS A 159 18.26 -10.86 -7.70
C LYS A 159 18.04 -11.77 -8.90
N GLU A 160 18.78 -12.88 -9.00
CA GLU A 160 18.63 -13.82 -10.13
C GLU A 160 17.19 -14.30 -10.24
N ILE A 161 16.61 -14.78 -9.16
CA ILE A 161 15.24 -15.28 -9.16
C ILE A 161 14.24 -14.16 -9.41
N LEU A 162 14.38 -13.02 -8.73
CA LEU A 162 13.49 -11.86 -8.86
C LEU A 162 13.44 -11.32 -10.30
N THR A 163 14.59 -11.20 -10.95
CA THR A 163 14.65 -10.71 -12.34
C THR A 163 14.07 -11.71 -13.34
N LYS A 164 14.29 -13.03 -13.14
CA LYS A 164 13.69 -14.08 -13.95
C LYS A 164 12.16 -14.13 -13.79
N LEU A 165 11.69 -13.95 -12.57
CA LEU A 165 10.26 -13.89 -12.26
C LEU A 165 9.63 -12.66 -12.92
N TRP A 166 10.18 -11.45 -12.70
CA TRP A 166 9.65 -10.23 -13.29
C TRP A 166 9.73 -10.24 -14.83
N ALA A 167 10.72 -10.86 -15.43
CA ALA A 167 10.78 -10.98 -16.88
C ALA A 167 9.57 -11.76 -17.44
N GLN A 168 9.15 -12.82 -16.78
CA GLN A 168 7.99 -13.64 -17.17
C GLN A 168 6.66 -12.90 -16.92
N ILE A 169 6.49 -12.28 -15.76
CA ILE A 169 5.31 -11.48 -15.43
C ILE A 169 5.19 -10.30 -16.41
N ALA A 170 6.26 -9.57 -16.61
CA ALA A 170 6.29 -8.41 -17.50
C ALA A 170 6.01 -8.79 -18.98
N GLU A 171 6.53 -9.93 -19.45
CA GLU A 171 6.22 -10.44 -20.79
C GLU A 171 4.73 -10.80 -20.93
N ARG A 172 4.16 -11.48 -19.90
CA ARG A 172 2.73 -11.86 -19.91
C ARG A 172 1.81 -10.65 -20.03
N PHE A 173 2.12 -9.58 -19.30
CA PHE A 173 1.25 -8.41 -19.19
C PHE A 173 1.73 -7.18 -19.99
N LYS A 174 2.68 -7.32 -20.91
CA LYS A 174 3.29 -6.18 -21.62
C LYS A 174 2.33 -5.33 -22.45
N ASN A 175 1.17 -5.88 -22.82
CA ASN A 175 0.16 -5.19 -23.61
C ASN A 175 -0.98 -4.58 -22.77
N TYR A 176 -0.99 -4.82 -21.43
CA TYR A 176 -1.94 -4.22 -20.52
C TYR A 176 -1.63 -2.72 -20.36
N ASP A 177 -2.66 -1.91 -20.21
CA ASP A 177 -2.51 -0.48 -19.98
C ASP A 177 -2.02 -0.14 -18.56
N ASN A 178 -1.98 1.15 -18.22
CA ASN A 178 -1.51 1.62 -16.94
C ASN A 178 -2.46 1.34 -15.76
N ASN A 179 -3.67 0.78 -16.01
CA ASN A 179 -4.54 0.34 -14.91
C ASN A 179 -4.02 -0.92 -14.24
N LEU A 180 -3.11 -1.67 -14.89
CA LEU A 180 -2.33 -2.72 -14.23
C LEU A 180 -0.98 -2.15 -13.81
N VAL A 181 -0.70 -2.20 -12.53
CA VAL A 181 0.48 -1.66 -11.85
C VAL A 181 1.29 -2.80 -11.26
N PHE A 182 2.60 -2.72 -11.28
CA PHE A 182 3.48 -3.70 -10.67
C PHE A 182 4.08 -3.14 -9.37
N GLU A 183 4.21 -3.98 -8.36
CA GLU A 183 4.94 -3.68 -7.14
C GLU A 183 6.08 -4.69 -7.00
N THR A 184 7.31 -4.20 -6.99
CA THR A 184 8.51 -5.04 -7.14
C THR A 184 8.62 -6.15 -6.10
N MET A 185 8.27 -5.88 -4.87
CA MET A 185 8.28 -6.77 -3.71
C MET A 185 7.26 -6.26 -2.69
N ASN A 186 6.83 -7.10 -1.74
CA ASN A 186 5.91 -6.75 -0.67
C ASN A 186 6.65 -6.10 0.53
N GLU A 187 7.14 -6.91 1.43
CA GLU A 187 7.85 -6.55 2.66
C GLU A 187 9.24 -7.17 2.70
N PRO A 188 10.14 -6.77 1.78
CA PRO A 188 11.46 -7.38 1.68
C PRO A 188 12.26 -7.17 2.96
N ARG A 189 12.58 -8.27 3.65
CA ARG A 189 13.27 -8.28 4.94
C ARG A 189 14.05 -9.56 5.15
N VAL A 190 14.79 -9.63 6.26
CA VAL A 190 15.42 -10.87 6.73
C VAL A 190 14.56 -11.44 7.84
N GLU A 191 13.75 -12.47 7.53
CA GLU A 191 12.89 -13.12 8.51
C GLU A 191 13.70 -13.69 9.70
N PHE A 192 13.12 -13.61 10.89
CA PHE A 192 13.70 -14.10 12.16
C PHE A 192 14.99 -13.41 12.59
N ALA A 193 15.44 -12.34 11.91
CA ALA A 193 16.53 -11.52 12.40
C ALA A 193 16.09 -10.72 13.64
N GLU A 194 17.02 -10.37 14.51
CA GLU A 194 16.74 -9.54 15.69
C GLU A 194 16.16 -8.16 15.29
N ASP A 195 16.59 -7.65 14.15
CA ASP A 195 16.17 -6.38 13.53
C ASP A 195 15.22 -6.55 12.35
N GLU A 196 14.48 -7.66 12.29
CA GLU A 196 13.60 -8.04 11.17
C GLU A 196 12.74 -6.89 10.65
N TRP A 197 12.10 -6.14 11.51
CA TRP A 197 11.18 -5.05 11.11
C TRP A 197 11.83 -3.68 11.03
N GLN A 198 12.91 -3.46 11.76
CA GLN A 198 13.67 -2.22 11.75
C GLN A 198 14.69 -2.18 10.61
N GLY A 199 15.28 -3.34 10.30
CA GLY A 199 16.36 -3.48 9.37
C GLY A 199 17.66 -2.84 9.83
N ASN A 200 18.71 -3.05 9.07
CA ASN A 200 20.02 -2.43 9.26
C ASN A 200 20.50 -1.77 7.95
N PRO A 201 21.57 -0.99 7.95
CA PRO A 201 22.05 -0.31 6.73
C PRO A 201 22.32 -1.27 5.57
N GLU A 202 22.87 -2.47 5.83
CA GLU A 202 23.15 -3.47 4.80
C GLU A 202 21.86 -3.97 4.14
N SER A 203 20.89 -4.39 4.94
CA SER A 203 19.64 -4.95 4.42
C SER A 203 18.82 -3.90 3.63
N ARG A 204 18.86 -2.63 4.03
CA ARG A 204 18.24 -1.51 3.29
C ARG A 204 18.91 -1.28 1.93
N GLU A 205 20.24 -1.37 1.86
CA GLU A 205 20.99 -1.28 0.59
C GLU A 205 20.65 -2.45 -0.34
N VAL A 206 20.50 -3.66 0.20
CA VAL A 206 20.08 -4.82 -0.60
C VAL A 206 18.66 -4.65 -1.13
N VAL A 207 17.73 -4.11 -0.35
CA VAL A 207 16.37 -3.78 -0.84
C VAL A 207 16.42 -2.79 -2.00
N ASN A 208 17.22 -1.72 -1.90
CA ASN A 208 17.42 -0.77 -3.00
C ASN A 208 17.98 -1.46 -4.25
N TYR A 209 18.98 -2.32 -4.08
CA TYR A 209 19.59 -3.09 -5.18
C TYR A 209 18.56 -3.98 -5.88
N LEU A 210 17.70 -4.68 -5.14
CA LEU A 210 16.67 -5.56 -5.69
C LEU A 210 15.54 -4.76 -6.36
N ASN A 211 15.11 -3.64 -5.77
CA ASN A 211 14.15 -2.73 -6.39
C ASN A 211 14.61 -2.26 -7.77
N PHE A 212 15.86 -1.82 -7.88
CA PHE A 212 16.42 -1.36 -9.16
C PHE A 212 16.53 -2.48 -10.18
N ALA A 213 16.95 -3.68 -9.76
CA ALA A 213 17.05 -4.83 -10.66
C ALA A 213 15.67 -5.26 -11.20
N ALA A 214 14.64 -5.27 -10.36
CA ALA A 214 13.27 -5.56 -10.78
C ALA A 214 12.73 -4.47 -11.73
N LEU A 215 12.89 -3.20 -11.36
CA LEU A 215 12.46 -2.06 -12.19
C LEU A 215 13.11 -2.09 -13.59
N GLU A 216 14.44 -2.26 -13.65
CA GLU A 216 15.17 -2.37 -14.90
C GLU A 216 14.66 -3.54 -15.77
N THR A 217 14.41 -4.70 -15.16
CA THR A 217 13.86 -5.87 -15.84
C THR A 217 12.48 -5.57 -16.42
N ILE A 218 11.60 -4.94 -15.66
CA ILE A 218 10.26 -4.54 -16.10
C ILE A 218 10.38 -3.55 -17.29
N ARG A 219 11.19 -2.52 -17.19
CA ARG A 219 11.38 -1.50 -18.25
C ARG A 219 11.92 -2.11 -19.53
N ASN A 220 12.86 -3.04 -19.44
CA ASN A 220 13.50 -3.70 -20.58
C ASN A 220 12.64 -4.75 -21.26
N SER A 221 11.54 -5.21 -20.64
CA SER A 221 10.62 -6.19 -21.25
C SER A 221 9.79 -5.64 -22.42
N GLY A 222 9.78 -4.32 -22.61
CA GLY A 222 9.15 -3.67 -23.76
C GLY A 222 7.63 -3.48 -23.62
N GLY A 223 6.96 -3.25 -24.76
CA GLY A 223 5.52 -2.97 -24.77
C GLY A 223 5.16 -1.77 -23.90
N ASN A 224 4.02 -1.85 -23.20
CA ASN A 224 3.56 -0.81 -22.27
C ASN A 224 4.38 -0.75 -20.98
N ASN A 225 5.21 -1.77 -20.69
CA ASN A 225 6.02 -1.81 -19.48
C ASN A 225 7.09 -0.71 -19.42
N LYS A 226 7.47 -0.14 -20.57
CA LYS A 226 8.34 1.04 -20.63
C LYS A 226 7.77 2.23 -19.86
N ASN A 227 6.44 2.35 -19.83
CA ASN A 227 5.70 3.46 -19.25
C ASN A 227 4.73 3.01 -18.15
N ARG A 228 4.83 1.75 -17.68
CA ARG A 228 3.98 1.24 -16.60
C ARG A 228 4.36 1.89 -15.29
N PHE A 229 3.38 2.22 -14.45
CA PHE A 229 3.65 2.61 -13.08
C PHE A 229 4.14 1.39 -12.28
N VAL A 230 5.22 1.60 -11.52
CA VAL A 230 5.86 0.55 -10.70
C VAL A 230 6.01 1.06 -9.28
N LEU A 231 5.50 0.29 -8.32
CA LEU A 231 5.70 0.55 -6.90
C LEU A 231 7.00 -0.10 -6.44
N ILE A 232 7.79 0.63 -5.66
CA ILE A 232 8.98 0.14 -4.96
C ILE A 232 8.79 0.28 -3.45
N PRO A 233 8.95 -0.80 -2.66
CA PRO A 233 8.82 -0.72 -1.21
C PRO A 233 10.10 -0.21 -0.54
N THR A 234 9.94 0.38 0.64
CA THR A 234 11.01 0.54 1.62
C THR A 234 11.40 -0.84 2.19
N TYR A 235 12.47 -0.92 3.00
CA TYR A 235 12.75 -2.14 3.78
C TYR A 235 11.51 -2.52 4.62
N ALA A 236 11.08 -3.78 4.54
CA ALA A 236 9.85 -4.29 5.14
C ALA A 236 8.59 -3.47 4.78
N ALA A 237 8.59 -2.75 3.67
CA ALA A 237 7.62 -1.70 3.32
C ALA A 237 7.33 -0.71 4.48
N SER A 238 8.21 -0.61 5.45
CA SER A 238 8.00 0.09 6.72
C SER A 238 7.95 1.61 6.56
N GLY A 239 7.01 2.24 7.29
CA GLY A 239 6.91 3.70 7.43
C GLY A 239 7.87 4.30 8.47
N LEU A 240 8.74 3.51 9.10
CA LEU A 240 9.72 4.01 10.06
C LEU A 240 10.71 4.97 9.40
N PRO A 241 11.09 6.07 10.07
CA PRO A 241 11.96 7.10 9.47
C PRO A 241 13.24 6.54 8.86
N GLU A 242 13.91 5.61 9.52
CA GLU A 242 15.17 5.02 9.07
C GLU A 242 15.02 4.26 7.74
N ASN A 243 13.89 3.59 7.53
CA ASN A 243 13.60 2.85 6.32
C ASN A 243 13.12 3.78 5.20
N VAL A 244 12.35 4.81 5.57
CA VAL A 244 11.86 5.84 4.65
C VAL A 244 13.04 6.67 4.10
N GLU A 245 13.96 7.11 4.95
CA GLU A 245 15.10 7.93 4.54
C GLU A 245 16.16 7.15 3.74
N ALA A 246 16.24 5.83 3.94
CA ALA A 246 17.22 4.97 3.27
C ALA A 246 16.80 4.52 1.86
N LEU A 247 15.53 4.67 1.46
CA LEU A 247 15.10 4.26 0.13
C LEU A 247 15.76 5.13 -0.94
N ALA A 248 16.50 4.50 -1.83
CA ALA A 248 17.06 5.14 -3.01
C ALA A 248 15.98 5.28 -4.10
N LEU A 249 15.78 6.51 -4.57
CA LEU A 249 14.78 6.82 -5.58
C LEU A 249 15.43 6.80 -6.97
N PRO A 250 14.92 6.00 -7.94
CA PRO A 250 15.42 6.01 -9.32
C PRO A 250 14.98 7.27 -10.06
N GLU A 251 15.74 7.72 -11.05
CA GLU A 251 15.30 8.78 -11.97
C GLU A 251 14.28 8.22 -12.98
N ASP A 252 13.07 7.97 -12.53
CA ASP A 252 11.95 7.42 -13.30
C ASP A 252 10.64 8.06 -12.84
N GLU A 253 10.00 8.84 -13.72
CA GLU A 253 8.78 9.61 -13.43
C GLU A 253 7.54 8.74 -13.17
N ARG A 254 7.63 7.43 -13.37
CA ARG A 254 6.54 6.47 -13.21
C ARG A 254 6.82 5.45 -12.09
N VAL A 255 7.71 5.81 -11.19
CA VAL A 255 7.91 5.08 -9.94
C VAL A 255 7.09 5.72 -8.83
N ILE A 256 6.47 4.86 -8.04
CA ILE A 256 5.64 5.18 -6.87
C ILE A 256 6.26 4.45 -5.67
N VAL A 257 6.19 5.03 -4.48
CA VAL A 257 6.70 4.38 -3.27
C VAL A 257 5.57 3.64 -2.56
N SER A 258 5.82 2.37 -2.23
CA SER A 258 4.93 1.52 -1.42
C SER A 258 5.36 1.54 0.04
N VAL A 259 4.42 1.86 0.94
CA VAL A 259 4.68 1.89 2.38
C VAL A 259 3.50 1.29 3.13
N HIS A 260 3.77 0.34 4.02
CA HIS A 260 2.82 -0.20 4.97
C HIS A 260 2.92 0.55 6.31
N TYR A 261 1.81 0.78 6.98
CA TYR A 261 1.84 1.31 8.33
C TYR A 261 0.58 0.96 9.11
N TYR A 262 0.70 -0.01 9.98
CA TYR A 262 -0.36 -0.52 10.85
C TYR A 262 -0.31 0.18 12.21
N PHE A 263 -0.71 1.46 12.24
CA PHE A 263 -0.65 2.29 13.45
C PHE A 263 -1.59 1.77 14.54
N GLY A 264 -1.08 1.68 15.77
CA GLY A 264 -1.85 1.16 16.90
C GLY A 264 -1.84 -0.38 17.02
N THR A 265 -1.03 -1.08 16.20
CA THR A 265 -0.82 -2.52 16.34
C THR A 265 0.48 -2.82 17.08
N ALA A 266 0.56 -4.01 17.70
CA ALA A 266 1.72 -4.44 18.47
C ALA A 266 3.05 -4.48 17.70
N HIS A 267 2.99 -4.58 16.37
CA HIS A 267 4.18 -4.64 15.52
C HIS A 267 4.81 -3.27 15.21
N GLN A 268 4.05 -2.19 15.28
CA GLN A 268 4.54 -0.86 14.87
C GLN A 268 4.33 0.23 15.92
N SER A 269 3.49 0.00 16.92
CA SER A 269 3.35 0.90 18.08
C SER A 269 2.84 0.14 19.30
N GLU A 270 3.74 -0.31 20.16
CA GLU A 270 3.41 -0.98 21.44
C GLU A 270 2.58 -0.12 22.42
N PHE A 271 2.39 1.17 22.11
CA PHE A 271 1.84 2.15 23.04
C PHE A 271 0.41 2.59 22.72
N TYR A 272 -0.17 2.19 21.58
CA TYR A 272 -1.46 2.71 21.12
C TYR A 272 -2.46 1.58 20.92
N ASP A 273 -3.55 1.69 21.65
CA ASP A 273 -4.71 0.83 21.54
C ASP A 273 -5.60 1.38 20.40
N ALA A 274 -5.73 0.61 19.32
CA ALA A 274 -6.51 1.02 18.17
C ALA A 274 -8.01 1.16 18.46
N GLU A 275 -8.51 0.51 19.54
CA GLU A 275 -9.90 0.57 19.96
C GLU A 275 -10.25 1.81 20.77
N LYS A 276 -9.27 2.57 21.23
CA LYS A 276 -9.53 3.86 21.86
C LYS A 276 -9.61 4.95 20.81
N GLU A 277 -10.50 5.91 21.00
CA GLU A 277 -10.47 7.14 20.21
C GLU A 277 -9.10 7.82 20.38
N TRP A 278 -8.42 8.07 19.26
CA TRP A 278 -7.11 8.70 19.30
C TRP A 278 -7.19 10.14 19.75
N GLY A 279 -6.44 10.44 20.80
CA GLY A 279 -6.24 11.80 21.28
C GLY A 279 -5.23 12.60 20.44
N ILE A 280 -4.81 13.72 20.98
CA ILE A 280 -3.85 14.62 20.33
C ILE A 280 -2.48 13.95 20.16
N SER A 281 -2.05 13.11 21.10
CA SER A 281 -0.74 12.42 21.08
C SER A 281 -0.65 11.43 19.93
N GLU A 282 -1.66 10.56 19.77
CA GLU A 282 -1.74 9.56 18.73
C GLU A 282 -1.81 10.20 17.34
N LYS A 283 -2.68 11.19 17.20
CA LYS A 283 -2.82 11.96 15.96
C LYS A 283 -1.54 12.71 15.59
N ALA A 284 -0.80 13.25 16.57
CA ALA A 284 0.47 13.92 16.34
C ALA A 284 1.58 12.94 15.93
N GLU A 285 1.62 11.74 16.52
CA GLU A 285 2.57 10.69 16.15
C GLU A 285 2.34 10.22 14.71
N LEU A 286 1.11 9.87 14.35
CA LEU A 286 0.76 9.48 12.99
C LEU A 286 1.10 10.61 11.99
N TYR A 287 0.78 11.85 12.33
CA TYR A 287 1.12 13.00 11.50
C TYR A 287 2.63 13.12 11.28
N LYS A 288 3.45 12.93 12.33
CA LYS A 288 4.91 13.00 12.23
C LYS A 288 5.46 11.97 11.24
N ILE A 289 4.98 10.73 11.31
CA ILE A 289 5.39 9.66 10.41
C ILE A 289 4.98 9.97 8.96
N PHE A 290 3.71 10.30 8.74
CA PHE A 290 3.21 10.63 7.41
C PHE A 290 3.90 11.87 6.83
N ARG A 291 4.23 12.84 7.68
CA ARG A 291 4.97 14.03 7.28
C ARG A 291 6.41 13.72 6.85
N THR A 292 7.08 12.75 7.49
CA THR A 292 8.39 12.26 7.06
C THR A 292 8.30 11.63 5.67
N ILE A 293 7.34 10.74 5.44
CA ILE A 293 7.08 10.12 4.13
C ILE A 293 6.80 11.17 3.06
N HIS A 294 5.93 12.14 3.36
CA HIS A 294 5.63 13.26 2.46
C HIS A 294 6.89 14.05 2.07
N ASN A 295 7.73 14.39 3.05
CA ASN A 295 8.96 15.14 2.79
C ASN A 295 9.99 14.34 1.97
N CYS A 296 10.10 13.03 2.23
CA CYS A 296 11.05 12.19 1.53
C CYS A 296 10.66 11.87 0.09
N TYR A 297 9.35 11.84 -0.23
CA TYR A 297 8.87 11.34 -1.51
C TYR A 297 7.98 12.34 -2.26
N ILE A 298 6.85 12.76 -1.70
CA ILE A 298 5.90 13.66 -2.37
C ILE A 298 6.56 14.99 -2.75
N GLN A 299 7.35 15.58 -1.84
CA GLN A 299 8.09 16.82 -2.11
C GLN A 299 9.18 16.67 -3.19
N LYS A 300 9.55 15.43 -3.52
CA LYS A 300 10.50 15.13 -4.60
C LYS A 300 9.78 14.67 -5.89
N GLY A 301 8.44 14.69 -5.91
CA GLY A 301 7.65 14.34 -7.07
C GLY A 301 7.33 12.85 -7.22
N TYR A 302 7.59 12.01 -6.21
CA TYR A 302 7.22 10.60 -6.22
C TYR A 302 5.88 10.39 -5.52
N GLY A 303 4.95 9.71 -6.18
CA GLY A 303 3.70 9.27 -5.58
C GLY A 303 3.95 8.29 -4.44
N VAL A 304 3.00 8.21 -3.50
CA VAL A 304 3.04 7.28 -2.37
C VAL A 304 1.72 6.55 -2.26
N VAL A 305 1.79 5.24 -2.08
CA VAL A 305 0.66 4.39 -1.74
C VAL A 305 0.91 3.78 -0.36
N LYS A 306 -0.02 4.02 0.57
CA LYS A 306 -0.13 3.22 1.79
C LYS A 306 -0.79 1.89 1.40
N SER A 307 0.03 0.99 0.82
CA SER A 307 -0.45 -0.23 0.16
C SER A 307 -1.04 -1.26 1.12
N GLU A 308 -0.73 -1.12 2.42
CA GLU A 308 -1.42 -1.86 3.48
C GLU A 308 -1.59 -0.99 4.73
N PHE A 309 -2.80 -1.03 5.29
CA PHE A 309 -3.15 -0.58 6.63
C PHE A 309 -4.39 -1.34 7.11
N GLY A 310 -4.61 -1.38 8.42
CA GLY A 310 -5.80 -2.04 8.98
C GLY A 310 -5.61 -2.41 10.43
N TRP A 311 -6.65 -2.98 11.03
CA TRP A 311 -6.67 -3.41 12.43
C TRP A 311 -7.40 -4.74 12.58
N THR A 312 -6.95 -5.58 13.48
CA THR A 312 -7.57 -6.88 13.80
C THR A 312 -8.63 -6.79 14.87
N ASP A 313 -8.51 -5.83 15.76
CA ASP A 313 -9.43 -5.67 16.88
C ASP A 313 -10.69 -4.94 16.44
N ARG A 314 -11.86 -5.48 16.80
CA ARG A 314 -13.18 -5.04 16.36
C ARG A 314 -14.18 -4.90 17.50
N GLU A 315 -13.71 -4.93 18.78
CA GLU A 315 -14.62 -4.82 19.94
C GLU A 315 -15.25 -3.44 20.01
N ASN A 316 -14.50 -2.39 19.61
CA ASN A 316 -15.01 -1.01 19.53
C ASN A 316 -14.98 -0.47 18.10
N ILE A 317 -15.90 -0.95 17.28
CA ILE A 317 -15.97 -0.59 15.87
C ILE A 317 -16.23 0.91 15.65
N GLU A 318 -16.91 1.61 16.56
CA GLU A 318 -17.18 3.04 16.46
C GLU A 318 -15.87 3.85 16.52
N ASN A 319 -15.06 3.63 17.56
CA ASN A 319 -13.75 4.30 17.69
C ASN A 319 -12.81 3.91 16.56
N LEU A 320 -12.81 2.63 16.19
CA LEU A 320 -11.98 2.14 15.11
C LEU A 320 -12.33 2.81 13.77
N SER A 321 -13.62 3.01 13.49
CA SER A 321 -14.09 3.72 12.30
C SER A 321 -13.63 5.18 12.29
N VAL A 322 -13.72 5.88 13.42
CA VAL A 322 -13.24 7.27 13.56
C VAL A 322 -11.71 7.34 13.35
N ASN A 323 -10.96 6.42 13.92
CA ASN A 323 -9.50 6.36 13.78
C ASN A 323 -9.08 6.05 12.34
N ALA A 324 -9.77 5.10 11.68
CA ALA A 324 -9.52 4.74 10.29
C ALA A 324 -9.83 5.90 9.33
N ALA A 325 -10.95 6.58 9.55
CA ALA A 325 -11.28 7.78 8.78
C ALA A 325 -10.20 8.86 8.91
N TYR A 326 -9.73 9.13 10.13
CA TYR A 326 -8.64 10.09 10.37
C TYR A 326 -7.34 9.68 9.67
N TYR A 327 -6.98 8.38 9.73
CA TYR A 327 -5.80 7.83 9.05
C TYR A 327 -5.84 8.12 7.55
N VAL A 328 -6.95 7.78 6.91
CA VAL A 328 -7.10 7.92 5.46
C VAL A 328 -7.18 9.40 5.06
N GLU A 329 -7.92 10.23 5.80
CA GLU A 329 -7.99 11.67 5.56
C GLU A 329 -6.62 12.35 5.67
N LEU A 330 -5.84 11.99 6.70
CA LEU A 330 -4.49 12.51 6.87
C LEU A 330 -3.58 12.09 5.72
N ALA A 331 -3.67 10.84 5.28
CA ALA A 331 -2.92 10.32 4.15
C ALA A 331 -3.23 11.12 2.87
N GLU A 332 -4.50 11.32 2.55
CA GLU A 332 -4.93 12.09 1.38
C GLU A 332 -4.49 13.55 1.43
N LYS A 333 -4.61 14.20 2.59
CA LYS A 333 -4.12 15.58 2.78
C LYS A 333 -2.61 15.72 2.56
N LEU A 334 -1.86 14.65 2.76
CA LEU A 334 -0.43 14.58 2.51
C LEU A 334 -0.07 13.99 1.13
N GLY A 335 -1.07 13.71 0.28
CA GLY A 335 -0.88 13.29 -1.11
C GLY A 335 -0.76 11.79 -1.33
N PHE A 336 -1.16 10.96 -0.36
CA PHE A 336 -1.11 9.50 -0.47
C PHE A 336 -2.46 8.91 -0.84
N SER A 337 -2.48 7.77 -1.52
CA SER A 337 -3.62 6.84 -1.53
C SER A 337 -3.42 5.74 -0.48
N CYS A 338 -4.52 5.10 -0.09
CA CYS A 338 -4.53 4.05 0.93
C CYS A 338 -5.27 2.81 0.44
N MET A 339 -4.73 1.63 0.79
CA MET A 339 -5.34 0.35 0.48
C MET A 339 -5.50 -0.46 1.77
N VAL A 340 -6.76 -0.69 2.19
CA VAL A 340 -7.03 -1.45 3.41
C VAL A 340 -6.67 -2.91 3.22
N TRP A 341 -6.05 -3.52 4.24
CA TRP A 341 -5.79 -4.94 4.27
C TRP A 341 -7.05 -5.71 4.71
N ASP A 342 -7.49 -6.63 3.86
CA ASP A 342 -8.58 -7.55 4.14
C ASP A 342 -8.12 -8.99 3.86
N ASN A 343 -7.95 -9.78 4.90
CA ASN A 343 -7.53 -11.17 4.80
C ASN A 343 -8.70 -12.17 4.87
N GLY A 344 -9.95 -11.68 4.88
CA GLY A 344 -11.14 -12.51 5.03
C GLY A 344 -11.42 -12.96 6.48
N GLU A 345 -10.42 -12.93 7.37
CA GLU A 345 -10.47 -13.36 8.77
C GLU A 345 -10.38 -12.19 9.77
N SER A 346 -9.25 -12.09 10.49
CA SER A 346 -9.03 -11.10 11.55
C SER A 346 -9.05 -9.65 11.05
N PHE A 347 -8.55 -9.40 9.84
CA PHE A 347 -8.66 -8.10 9.15
C PHE A 347 -9.88 -8.01 8.23
N GLY A 348 -10.68 -9.06 8.13
CA GLY A 348 -11.77 -9.17 7.16
C GLY A 348 -12.84 -8.11 7.33
N LEU A 349 -13.10 -7.36 6.27
CA LEU A 349 -14.17 -6.36 6.16
C LEU A 349 -15.37 -6.90 5.37
N ILE A 350 -15.09 -7.81 4.45
CA ILE A 350 -16.07 -8.40 3.54
C ILE A 350 -16.22 -9.90 3.81
N ASP A 351 -17.44 -10.35 3.97
CA ASP A 351 -17.78 -11.78 3.91
C ASP A 351 -17.77 -12.21 2.45
N ARG A 352 -16.68 -12.90 2.05
CA ARG A 352 -16.44 -13.30 0.67
C ARG A 352 -17.36 -14.43 0.20
N ASN A 353 -17.96 -15.19 1.13
CA ASN A 353 -18.92 -16.26 0.79
C ASN A 353 -20.33 -15.71 0.52
N ASN A 354 -20.75 -14.70 1.29
CA ASN A 354 -22.11 -14.17 1.24
C ASN A 354 -22.18 -12.82 0.49
N LEU A 355 -21.05 -12.25 0.09
CA LEU A 355 -20.93 -10.93 -0.54
C LEU A 355 -21.66 -9.87 0.28
N SER A 356 -21.24 -9.71 1.53
CA SER A 356 -21.81 -8.75 2.46
C SER A 356 -20.72 -8.07 3.27
N GLU A 357 -20.97 -6.84 3.70
CA GLU A 357 -20.09 -6.09 4.58
C GLU A 357 -20.15 -6.67 6.00
N LYS A 358 -19.01 -6.97 6.61
CA LYS A 358 -18.92 -7.38 8.02
C LYS A 358 -19.05 -6.18 8.96
N TYR A 359 -18.53 -5.02 8.53
CA TYR A 359 -18.46 -3.77 9.31
C TYR A 359 -18.80 -2.57 8.42
N PRO A 360 -20.08 -2.34 8.10
CA PRO A 360 -20.50 -1.25 7.20
C PRO A 360 -20.00 0.13 7.66
N GLU A 361 -20.06 0.43 8.95
CA GLU A 361 -19.64 1.72 9.52
C GLU A 361 -18.14 1.98 9.29
N TYR A 362 -17.32 0.92 9.36
CA TYR A 362 -15.90 1.03 9.09
C TYR A 362 -15.61 1.21 7.60
N ILE A 363 -16.30 0.46 6.75
CA ILE A 363 -16.17 0.59 5.29
C ILE A 363 -16.62 1.99 4.85
N ASP A 364 -17.74 2.48 5.36
CA ASP A 364 -18.23 3.83 5.11
C ASP A 364 -17.20 4.88 5.57
N ALA A 365 -16.61 4.70 6.75
CA ALA A 365 -15.64 5.63 7.31
C ALA A 365 -14.37 5.77 6.45
N ILE A 366 -13.85 4.67 5.91
CA ILE A 366 -12.66 4.70 5.04
C ILE A 366 -12.97 5.11 3.60
N ASN A 367 -14.21 4.93 3.12
CA ASN A 367 -14.62 5.24 1.76
C ASN A 367 -15.41 6.55 1.64
N ASN A 368 -15.85 7.11 2.76
CA ASN A 368 -16.61 8.36 2.74
C ASN A 368 -15.71 9.53 2.32
N LYS A 369 -16.00 10.10 1.16
CA LYS A 369 -15.31 11.30 0.64
C LYS A 369 -15.94 12.60 1.21
N GLY A 370 -16.72 12.49 2.30
CA GLY A 370 -17.37 13.60 2.98
C GLY A 370 -16.52 14.16 4.11
N GLU A 371 -16.57 15.48 4.30
CA GLU A 371 -15.92 16.19 5.41
C GLU A 371 -16.29 15.56 6.76
N ILE A 372 -15.30 15.04 7.49
CA ILE A 372 -15.47 14.75 8.91
C ILE A 372 -15.60 16.10 9.62
N GLN A 373 -16.75 16.34 10.23
CA GLN A 373 -17.06 17.58 10.96
C GLN A 373 -16.19 17.75 12.21
#